data_c86e7cb93ef33450b16a72365d7560cd
#
_entry.id   c86e7cb93ef33450b16a72365d7560cd
#
_cell.length_a   1.000
_cell.length_b   1.000
_cell.length_c   1.000
_cell.angle_alpha   90.00
_cell.angle_beta   90.00
_cell.angle_gamma   90.00
#
_symmetry.space_group_name_H-M   'P 1'
#
loop_
_entity.id
_entity.type
_entity.pdbx_description
1 polymer ?
#
loop_
_entity_poly.entity_id
_entity_poly.type
_entity_poly.pdbx_seq_one_letter_code
_entity_poly.pdbx_strand_id
1 'polypeptide(L)'
;MTPLVMIPGMMCDERIFAPQIEELVSKRSVHVADISKHDNISDLAADVLSHAPPKFCLVGHSMGGIVAMEICAQDPKRIEKLVLIDTNPLAELEEVKLKREPQISDALSGKLVNVIRDEMKPNYLASSENQDIILNICM
;
A
#
# COMPACT_ATOMS: atom_id res chain seq x y z
N MET A 1 3.96 -23.64 5.50
CA MET A 1 3.69 -22.36 6.16
C MET A 1 2.57 -21.64 5.43
N THR A 2 1.75 -20.90 6.15
CA THR A 2 0.66 -20.11 5.57
C THR A 2 1.20 -19.08 4.58
N PRO A 3 0.63 -18.95 3.37
CA PRO A 3 1.03 -17.94 2.40
C PRO A 3 0.96 -16.51 2.95
N LEU A 4 1.77 -15.64 2.41
CA LEU A 4 1.82 -14.21 2.76
C LEU A 4 1.29 -13.39 1.60
N VAL A 5 0.36 -12.48 1.88
CA VAL A 5 -0.11 -11.45 0.96
C VAL A 5 0.37 -10.09 1.49
N MET A 6 1.07 -9.34 0.67
CA MET A 6 1.64 -8.04 1.00
C MET A 6 1.00 -6.97 0.11
N ILE A 7 0.54 -5.89 0.72
CA ILE A 7 -0.12 -4.79 0.03
C ILE A 7 0.73 -3.54 0.17
N PRO A 8 1.27 -2.99 -0.93
CA PRO A 8 2.13 -1.82 -0.90
C PRO A 8 1.34 -0.53 -0.61
N GLY A 9 2.05 0.54 -0.35
CA GLY A 9 1.49 1.87 -0.22
C GLY A 9 1.10 2.48 -1.56
N MET A 10 0.48 3.66 -1.51
CA MET A 10 0.11 4.43 -2.69
C MET A 10 1.35 4.74 -3.54
N MET A 11 1.25 4.51 -4.86
CA MET A 11 2.33 4.70 -5.82
C MET A 11 3.59 3.84 -5.55
N CYS A 12 3.42 2.75 -4.82
CA CYS A 12 4.48 1.77 -4.54
C CYS A 12 4.12 0.41 -5.15
N ASP A 13 5.13 -0.43 -5.32
CA ASP A 13 5.02 -1.81 -5.79
C ASP A 13 5.83 -2.78 -4.91
N GLU A 14 6.09 -3.98 -5.42
CA GLU A 14 6.84 -5.02 -4.70
C GLU A 14 8.24 -4.60 -4.26
N ARG A 15 8.84 -3.62 -4.90
CA ARG A 15 10.20 -3.15 -4.57
C ARG A 15 10.33 -2.61 -3.14
N ILE A 16 9.23 -2.09 -2.57
CA ILE A 16 9.22 -1.63 -1.18
C ILE A 16 9.42 -2.78 -0.18
N PHE A 17 9.09 -4.00 -0.59
CA PHE A 17 9.21 -5.20 0.23
C PHE A 17 10.39 -6.09 -0.18
N ALA A 18 11.27 -5.64 -1.07
CA ALA A 18 12.32 -6.48 -1.63
C ALA A 18 13.16 -7.22 -0.58
N PRO A 19 13.66 -6.59 0.50
CA PRO A 19 14.42 -7.30 1.53
C PRO A 19 13.61 -8.37 2.26
N GLN A 20 12.32 -8.10 2.51
CA GLN A 20 11.42 -9.04 3.18
C GLN A 20 11.06 -10.22 2.26
N ILE A 21 10.84 -9.95 0.98
CA ILE A 21 10.57 -10.98 -0.03
C ILE A 21 11.77 -11.92 -0.15
N GLU A 22 12.98 -11.38 -0.29
CA GLU A 22 14.22 -12.16 -0.37
C GLU A 22 14.38 -13.14 0.79
N GLU A 23 14.13 -12.68 2.02
CA GLU A 23 14.25 -13.52 3.22
C GLU A 23 13.12 -14.55 3.35
N LEU A 24 11.91 -14.20 2.93
CA LEU A 24 10.71 -15.01 3.21
C LEU A 24 10.35 -16.01 2.11
N VAL A 25 10.74 -15.75 0.85
CA VAL A 25 10.34 -16.57 -0.30
C VAL A 25 10.86 -18.02 -0.21
N SER A 26 11.97 -18.24 0.48
CA SER A 26 12.50 -19.59 0.75
C SER A 26 11.68 -20.39 1.76
N LYS A 27 10.84 -19.70 2.55
CA LYS A 27 10.10 -20.28 3.68
C LYS A 27 8.60 -20.40 3.41
N ARG A 28 8.02 -19.57 2.52
CA ARG A 28 6.59 -19.53 2.21
C ARG A 28 6.32 -18.88 0.86
N SER A 29 5.13 -19.12 0.31
CA SER A 29 4.65 -18.33 -0.82
C SER A 29 4.43 -16.89 -0.41
N VAL A 30 4.94 -15.96 -1.19
CA VAL A 30 4.76 -14.50 -1.03
C VAL A 30 4.05 -13.98 -2.27
N HIS A 31 2.96 -13.27 -2.06
CA HIS A 31 2.18 -12.60 -3.09
C HIS A 31 2.17 -11.11 -2.79
N VAL A 32 2.48 -10.28 -3.77
CA VAL A 32 2.32 -8.83 -3.64
C VAL A 32 1.11 -8.42 -4.46
N ALA A 33 0.18 -7.70 -3.83
CA ALA A 33 -1.05 -7.27 -4.46
C ALA A 33 -0.82 -6.04 -5.36
N ASP A 34 -1.45 -6.05 -6.53
CA ASP A 34 -1.58 -4.87 -7.38
C ASP A 34 -2.80 -4.05 -6.93
N ILE A 35 -2.59 -2.83 -6.47
CA ILE A 35 -3.64 -1.91 -6.00
C ILE A 35 -3.89 -0.75 -6.96
N SER A 36 -3.54 -0.91 -8.23
CA SER A 36 -3.71 0.13 -9.27
C SER A 36 -5.05 0.07 -10.01
N LYS A 37 -5.85 -0.97 -9.80
CA LYS A 37 -7.00 -1.29 -10.67
C LYS A 37 -8.32 -0.60 -10.30
N HIS A 38 -8.44 -0.12 -9.07
CA HIS A 38 -9.68 0.46 -8.56
C HIS A 38 -9.40 1.79 -7.85
N ASP A 39 -10.40 2.63 -7.78
CA ASP A 39 -10.34 3.98 -7.20
C ASP A 39 -10.98 4.08 -5.81
N ASN A 40 -11.40 2.95 -5.24
CA ASN A 40 -11.93 2.89 -3.88
C ASN A 40 -11.42 1.68 -3.11
N ILE A 41 -11.37 1.82 -1.79
CA ILE A 41 -10.77 0.82 -0.89
C ILE A 41 -11.53 -0.50 -0.89
N SER A 42 -12.86 -0.45 -0.95
CA SER A 42 -13.70 -1.66 -0.89
C SER A 42 -13.48 -2.57 -2.09
N ASP A 43 -13.40 -2.00 -3.29
CA ASP A 43 -13.16 -2.77 -4.51
C ASP A 43 -11.72 -3.27 -4.60
N LEU A 44 -10.73 -2.47 -4.12
CA LEU A 44 -9.36 -2.94 -3.98
C LEU A 44 -9.27 -4.15 -3.06
N ALA A 45 -9.95 -4.11 -1.91
CA ALA A 45 -9.99 -5.22 -0.97
C ALA A 45 -10.63 -6.47 -1.58
N ALA A 46 -11.75 -6.31 -2.29
CA ALA A 46 -12.44 -7.41 -2.98
C ALA A 46 -11.56 -8.02 -4.10
N ASP A 47 -10.86 -7.19 -4.87
CA ASP A 47 -9.95 -7.66 -5.91
C ASP A 47 -8.79 -8.47 -5.31
N VAL A 48 -8.16 -7.99 -4.25
CA VAL A 48 -7.11 -8.74 -3.53
C VAL A 48 -7.64 -10.07 -3.01
N LEU A 49 -8.82 -10.09 -2.39
CA LEU A 49 -9.46 -11.31 -1.91
C LEU A 49 -9.74 -12.31 -3.02
N SER A 50 -10.11 -11.84 -4.22
CA SER A 50 -10.40 -12.71 -5.35
C SER A 50 -9.18 -13.50 -5.85
N HIS A 51 -7.97 -12.95 -5.66
CA HIS A 51 -6.70 -13.52 -6.11
C HIS A 51 -5.90 -14.18 -4.96
N ALA A 52 -6.25 -13.87 -3.71
CA ALA A 52 -5.53 -14.37 -2.55
C ALA A 52 -5.82 -15.86 -2.28
N PRO A 53 -4.85 -16.60 -1.67
CA PRO A 53 -5.08 -17.97 -1.20
C PRO A 53 -6.28 -18.05 -0.23
N PRO A 54 -6.89 -19.26 -0.08
CA PRO A 54 -8.03 -19.44 0.81
C PRO A 54 -7.78 -19.02 2.27
N LYS A 55 -6.55 -19.14 2.75
CA LYS A 55 -6.10 -18.68 4.06
C LYS A 55 -4.68 -18.13 3.96
N PHE A 56 -4.44 -16.96 4.53
CA PHE A 56 -3.15 -16.25 4.40
C PHE A 56 -2.84 -15.36 5.60
N CYS A 57 -1.56 -15.00 5.73
CA CYS A 57 -1.12 -13.88 6.55
C CYS A 57 -1.14 -12.63 5.68
N LEU A 58 -1.55 -11.49 6.24
CA LEU A 58 -1.73 -10.24 5.52
C LEU A 58 -0.79 -9.16 6.07
N VAL A 59 -0.08 -8.48 5.18
CA VAL A 59 0.76 -7.33 5.49
C VAL A 59 0.28 -6.15 4.67
N GLY A 60 0.02 -5.02 5.31
CA GLY A 60 -0.34 -3.78 4.62
C GLY A 60 0.54 -2.61 5.05
N HIS A 61 1.09 -1.91 4.09
CA HIS A 61 1.92 -0.73 4.30
C HIS A 61 1.17 0.54 3.85
N SER A 62 1.10 1.56 4.71
CA SER A 62 0.49 2.86 4.41
C SER A 62 -0.94 2.70 3.86
N MET A 63 -1.26 3.15 2.66
CA MET A 63 -2.57 2.93 2.01
C MET A 63 -2.91 1.43 1.90
N GLY A 64 -1.93 0.58 1.64
CA GLY A 64 -2.12 -0.88 1.66
C GLY A 64 -2.53 -1.41 3.03
N GLY A 65 -2.20 -0.71 4.12
CA GLY A 65 -2.71 -1.01 5.46
C GLY A 65 -4.20 -0.72 5.60
N ILE A 66 -4.69 0.34 4.97
CA ILE A 66 -6.14 0.66 4.93
C ILE A 66 -6.88 -0.43 4.14
N VAL A 67 -6.35 -0.84 2.99
CA VAL A 67 -6.90 -1.97 2.22
C VAL A 67 -6.88 -3.26 3.04
N ALA A 68 -5.80 -3.53 3.79
CA ALA A 68 -5.71 -4.71 4.65
C ALA A 68 -6.75 -4.72 5.76
N MET A 69 -7.05 -3.59 6.36
CA MET A 69 -8.13 -3.47 7.35
C MET A 69 -9.50 -3.74 6.73
N GLU A 70 -9.76 -3.24 5.53
CA GLU A 70 -11.00 -3.51 4.78
C GLU A 70 -11.11 -5.01 4.40
N ILE A 71 -10.02 -5.65 3.99
CA ILE A 71 -9.97 -7.11 3.75
C ILE A 71 -10.37 -7.88 5.02
N CYS A 72 -9.86 -7.47 6.18
CA CYS A 72 -10.23 -8.08 7.45
C CYS A 72 -11.73 -7.88 7.79
N ALA A 73 -12.31 -6.75 7.37
CA ALA A 73 -13.75 -6.51 7.56
C ALA A 73 -14.61 -7.36 6.61
N GLN A 74 -14.19 -7.52 5.34
CA GLN A 74 -14.92 -8.29 4.35
C GLN A 74 -14.85 -9.80 4.58
N ASP A 75 -13.67 -10.35 4.88
CA ASP A 75 -13.51 -11.79 5.11
C ASP A 75 -12.47 -12.13 6.20
N PRO A 76 -12.79 -11.90 7.47
CA PRO A 76 -11.87 -12.10 8.59
C PRO A 76 -11.44 -13.57 8.76
N LYS A 77 -12.22 -14.53 8.25
CA LYS A 77 -11.94 -15.96 8.42
C LYS A 77 -10.74 -16.44 7.61
N ARG A 78 -10.39 -15.72 6.54
CA ARG A 78 -9.24 -16.05 5.70
C ARG A 78 -7.92 -15.51 6.26
N ILE A 79 -7.96 -14.58 7.20
CA ILE A 79 -6.79 -13.91 7.74
C ILE A 79 -6.28 -14.67 8.97
N GLU A 80 -5.09 -15.24 8.86
CA GLU A 80 -4.45 -15.93 9.99
C GLU A 80 -3.70 -14.94 10.90
N LYS A 81 -2.99 -13.99 10.29
CA LYS A 81 -2.26 -12.94 11.00
C LYS A 81 -2.30 -11.66 10.18
N LEU A 82 -2.34 -10.52 10.86
CA LEU A 82 -2.29 -9.19 10.27
C LEU A 82 -1.06 -8.44 10.76
N VAL A 83 -0.34 -7.82 9.84
CA VAL A 83 0.74 -6.86 10.11
C VAL A 83 0.39 -5.55 9.43
N LEU A 84 0.38 -4.48 10.18
CA LEU A 84 0.16 -3.11 9.69
C LEU A 84 1.43 -2.30 9.89
N ILE A 85 1.89 -1.66 8.82
CA ILE A 85 3.14 -0.90 8.79
C ILE A 85 2.82 0.53 8.36
N ASP A 86 3.18 1.49 9.20
CA ASP A 86 3.06 2.92 8.92
C ASP A 86 1.70 3.32 8.32
N THR A 87 0.63 2.92 8.99
CA THR A 87 -0.76 3.12 8.56
C THR A 87 -1.63 3.64 9.68
N ASN A 88 -2.81 4.13 9.34
CA ASN A 88 -3.72 4.78 10.27
C ASN A 88 -5.16 4.29 10.04
N PRO A 89 -5.87 3.80 11.08
CA PRO A 89 -7.26 3.35 10.98
C PRO A 89 -8.29 4.50 11.02
N LEU A 90 -7.85 5.72 11.30
CA LEU A 90 -8.76 6.85 11.48
C LEU A 90 -9.19 7.44 10.14
N ALA A 91 -10.39 7.98 10.12
CA ALA A 91 -10.84 8.80 8.99
C ALA A 91 -9.94 10.04 8.85
N GLU A 92 -9.74 10.46 7.60
CA GLU A 92 -8.95 11.64 7.30
C GLU A 92 -9.66 12.91 7.81
N LEU A 93 -8.89 13.81 8.43
CA LEU A 93 -9.40 15.08 8.91
C LEU A 93 -9.86 15.96 7.73
N GLU A 94 -10.91 16.75 7.92
CA GLU A 94 -11.45 17.63 6.86
C GLU A 94 -10.42 18.61 6.28
N GLU A 95 -9.54 19.15 7.12
CA GLU A 95 -8.44 20.02 6.68
C GLU A 95 -7.44 19.31 5.75
N VAL A 96 -7.25 18.01 5.92
CA VAL A 96 -6.37 17.19 5.06
C VAL A 96 -7.07 16.87 3.75
N LYS A 97 -8.37 16.56 3.78
CA LYS A 97 -9.19 16.37 2.56
C LYS A 97 -9.17 17.60 1.68
N LEU A 98 -9.34 18.81 2.27
CA LEU A 98 -9.28 20.06 1.52
C LEU A 98 -7.94 20.30 0.83
N LYS A 99 -6.83 19.85 1.44
CA LYS A 99 -5.51 19.91 0.80
C LYS A 99 -5.33 18.90 -0.34
N ARG A 100 -6.10 17.83 -0.36
CA ARG A 100 -6.04 16.82 -1.44
C ARG A 100 -6.76 17.25 -2.71
N GLU A 101 -7.78 18.08 -2.62
CA GLU A 101 -8.55 18.53 -3.78
C GLU A 101 -7.67 19.12 -4.90
N PRO A 102 -6.77 20.10 -4.63
CA PRO A 102 -5.87 20.60 -5.66
C PRO A 102 -4.89 19.54 -6.18
N GLN A 103 -4.40 18.64 -5.34
CA GLN A 103 -3.52 17.55 -5.74
C GLN A 103 -4.22 16.58 -6.70
N ILE A 104 -5.47 16.22 -6.43
CA ILE A 104 -6.31 15.38 -7.30
C ILE A 104 -6.53 16.09 -8.64
N SER A 105 -6.88 17.38 -8.62
CA SER A 105 -7.08 18.18 -9.82
C SER A 105 -5.82 18.24 -10.69
N ASP A 106 -4.65 18.46 -10.09
CA ASP A 106 -3.38 18.48 -10.79
C ASP A 106 -3.00 17.09 -11.35
N ALA A 107 -3.23 16.03 -10.60
CA ALA A 107 -3.02 14.67 -11.07
C ALA A 107 -3.89 14.35 -12.29
N LEU A 108 -5.17 14.70 -12.25
CA LEU A 108 -6.11 14.51 -13.36
C LEU A 108 -5.77 15.37 -14.60
N SER A 109 -5.11 16.51 -14.41
CA SER A 109 -4.62 17.35 -15.50
C SER A 109 -3.29 16.90 -16.11
N GLY A 110 -2.78 15.72 -15.72
CA GLY A 110 -1.54 15.13 -16.24
C GLY A 110 -0.28 15.50 -15.45
N LYS A 111 -0.41 16.16 -14.28
CA LYS A 111 0.73 16.55 -13.44
C LYS A 111 1.01 15.57 -12.29
N LEU A 112 0.54 14.32 -12.39
CA LEU A 112 0.70 13.32 -11.32
C LEU A 112 2.16 13.18 -10.84
N VAL A 113 3.12 13.13 -11.78
CA VAL A 113 4.54 13.03 -11.45
C VAL A 113 5.02 14.19 -10.60
N ASN A 114 4.56 15.42 -10.90
CA ASN A 114 4.92 16.61 -10.13
C ASN A 114 4.34 16.55 -8.71
N VAL A 115 3.06 16.20 -8.57
CA VAL A 115 2.40 16.04 -7.27
C VAL A 115 3.15 15.01 -6.42
N ILE A 116 3.47 13.86 -6.98
CA ILE A 116 4.18 12.79 -6.25
C ILE A 116 5.59 13.26 -5.86
N ARG A 117 6.38 13.74 -6.82
CA ARG A 117 7.78 14.10 -6.60
C ARG A 117 7.95 15.30 -5.68
N ASP A 118 7.16 16.35 -5.89
CA ASP A 118 7.43 17.66 -5.30
C ASP A 118 6.63 17.90 -4.01
N GLU A 119 5.45 17.30 -3.88
CA GLU A 119 4.55 17.55 -2.74
C GLU A 119 4.46 16.37 -1.77
N MET A 120 4.44 15.14 -2.27
CA MET A 120 4.20 13.97 -1.41
C MET A 120 5.50 13.32 -0.93
N LYS A 121 6.41 12.99 -1.84
CA LYS A 121 7.64 12.27 -1.53
C LYS A 121 8.57 12.93 -0.52
N PRO A 122 8.74 14.24 -0.47
CA PRO A 122 9.56 14.87 0.57
C PRO A 122 9.12 14.52 1.99
N ASN A 123 7.83 14.20 2.16
CA ASN A 123 7.27 13.81 3.46
C ASN A 123 7.52 12.34 3.82
N TYR A 124 7.97 11.51 2.88
CA TYR A 124 8.24 10.08 3.09
C TYR A 124 9.67 9.78 3.47
N LEU A 125 10.55 10.78 3.34
CA LEU A 125 11.98 10.59 3.56
C LEU A 125 12.35 10.85 5.01
N ALA A 126 12.88 9.83 5.68
CA ALA A 126 13.72 10.06 6.83
C ALA A 126 15.06 10.67 6.37
N SER A 127 15.79 11.35 7.26
CA SER A 127 17.14 11.80 6.99
C SER A 127 18.07 10.59 6.82
N SER A 128 18.23 10.09 5.59
CA SER A 128 19.02 8.89 5.29
C SER A 128 19.88 9.09 4.05
N GLU A 129 20.97 8.30 3.99
CA GLU A 129 21.91 8.29 2.88
C GLU A 129 21.35 7.73 1.56
N ASN A 130 20.15 7.10 1.57
CA ASN A 130 19.57 6.40 0.42
C ASN A 130 18.33 7.10 -0.15
N GLN A 131 18.22 8.41 -0.02
CA GLN A 131 17.04 9.16 -0.45
C GLN A 131 16.71 8.96 -1.92
N ASP A 132 17.70 8.98 -2.82
CA ASP A 132 17.48 8.83 -4.26
C ASP A 132 16.96 7.43 -4.62
N ILE A 133 17.40 6.39 -3.92
CA ILE A 133 16.93 5.02 -4.14
C ILE A 133 15.45 4.91 -3.72
N ILE A 134 15.11 5.43 -2.55
CA ILE A 134 13.74 5.41 -2.02
C ILE A 134 12.81 6.22 -2.94
N LEU A 135 13.25 7.38 -3.40
CA LEU A 135 12.48 8.20 -4.34
C LEU A 135 12.17 7.47 -5.65
N ASN A 136 13.10 6.66 -6.15
CA ASN A 136 12.90 5.89 -7.38
C ASN A 136 11.94 4.69 -7.21
N ILE A 137 11.78 4.17 -6.00
CA ILE A 137 10.84 3.06 -5.73
C ILE A 137 9.37 3.52 -5.81
N CYS A 138 9.11 4.77 -5.48
CA CYS A 138 7.75 5.33 -5.45
C CYS A 138 7.40 6.12 -6.73
N MET A 139 7.94 5.81 -7.85
CA MET A 139 7.61 6.40 -9.17
C MET A 139 7.34 5.31 -10.20
#